data_a485f4c17e84241b1559123134bb3c0d
#
_entry.id   a485f4c17e84241b1559123134bb3c0d
#
_cell.length_a   1.000
_cell.length_b   1.000
_cell.length_c   1.000
_cell.angle_alpha   90.00
_cell.angle_beta   90.00
_cell.angle_gamma   90.00
#
_symmetry.space_group_name_H-M   'P 1'
#
loop_
_entity.id
_entity.type
_entity.pdbx_description
1 polymer ?
#
loop_
_entity_poly.entity_id
_entity_poly.type
_entity_poly.pdbx_seq_one_letter_code
_entity_poly.pdbx_strand_id
1 'polypeptide(L)'
;MISSKRPIVVYIEQARIPDETTSITRSEVPITGDIVVHHRIQNGANNKAMGDGFLKELYDVLNGAVGENLRFEDGTSVFVYTSCARSIENYENFERNIRFGSDLPVHSFRACQKIFNLCKENHYDLHMSENTMLGETIKSDAKAELLNVLRKTGERGKMNDGTGK
;
A
#
# COMPACT_ATOMS: atom_id res chain seq x y z
N MET A 1 -29.59 -7.00 -9.04
CA MET A 1 -28.85 -7.47 -7.88
C MET A 1 -28.50 -6.28 -7.02
N ILE A 2 -29.08 -6.22 -5.88
CA ILE A 2 -28.74 -5.19 -4.93
C ILE A 2 -27.47 -5.62 -4.24
N SER A 3 -26.38 -5.27 -4.80
CA SER A 3 -25.19 -5.38 -4.02
C SER A 3 -25.19 -4.24 -3.02
N SER A 4 -25.52 -4.52 -1.78
CA SER A 4 -24.98 -3.73 -0.72
C SER A 4 -23.47 -3.92 -0.80
N LYS A 5 -22.82 -3.22 -1.70
CA LYS A 5 -21.37 -3.25 -1.80
C LYS A 5 -20.82 -2.73 -0.49
N ARG A 6 -20.28 -3.65 0.31
CA ARG A 6 -19.64 -3.26 1.55
C ARG A 6 -18.38 -2.48 1.21
N PRO A 7 -18.13 -1.36 1.88
CA PRO A 7 -16.85 -0.67 1.75
C PRO A 7 -15.70 -1.62 2.07
N ILE A 8 -14.65 -1.53 1.30
CA ILE A 8 -13.43 -2.29 1.56
C ILE A 8 -12.47 -1.37 2.29
N VAL A 9 -11.88 -1.89 3.34
CA VAL A 9 -10.85 -1.18 4.11
C VAL A 9 -9.50 -1.81 3.80
N VAL A 10 -8.52 -0.98 3.53
CA VAL A 10 -7.15 -1.42 3.23
C VAL A 10 -6.20 -0.68 4.15
N TYR A 11 -5.37 -1.42 4.87
CA TYR A 11 -4.29 -0.84 5.66
C TYR A 11 -2.98 -1.04 4.93
N ILE A 12 -2.24 0.04 4.71
CA ILE A 12 -0.91 -0.03 4.07
C ILE A 12 0.09 0.62 5.00
N GLU A 13 1.10 -0.13 5.41
CA GLU A 13 2.19 0.37 6.24
C GLU A 13 3.53 -0.02 5.65
N GLN A 14 4.53 0.77 5.97
CA GLN A 14 5.88 0.59 5.44
C GLN A 14 6.89 0.59 6.57
N ALA A 15 8.00 -0.11 6.35
CA ALA A 15 9.13 -0.13 7.26
C ALA A 15 10.42 -0.22 6.46
N ARG A 16 11.51 0.23 7.06
CA ARG A 16 12.84 0.11 6.48
C ARG A 16 13.81 -0.43 7.51
N ILE A 17 14.82 -1.14 7.03
CA ILE A 17 15.88 -1.62 7.91
C ILE A 17 16.84 -0.46 8.23
N PRO A 18 17.57 -0.55 9.36
CA PRO A 18 18.45 0.54 9.78
C PRO A 18 19.54 0.94 8.81
N ASP A 19 19.96 0.05 7.91
CA ASP A 19 20.99 0.34 6.90
C ASP A 19 20.46 1.13 5.70
N GLU A 20 19.15 1.37 5.65
CA GLU A 20 18.48 2.16 4.60
C GLU A 20 18.61 1.61 3.18
N THR A 21 19.00 0.35 3.01
CA THR A 21 19.16 -0.26 1.69
C THR A 21 17.92 -1.02 1.23
N THR A 22 17.05 -1.38 2.17
CA THR A 22 15.87 -2.19 1.88
C THR A 22 14.69 -1.66 2.68
N SER A 23 13.53 -1.68 2.05
CA SER A 23 12.28 -1.35 2.71
C SER A 23 11.21 -2.37 2.32
N ILE A 24 10.10 -2.33 3.03
CA ILE A 24 8.98 -3.22 2.80
C ILE A 24 7.68 -2.43 2.87
N THR A 25 6.75 -2.77 2.00
CA THR A 25 5.38 -2.27 2.05
C THR A 25 4.45 -3.46 2.29
N ARG A 26 3.58 -3.32 3.27
CA ARG A 26 2.63 -4.35 3.66
C ARG A 26 1.22 -3.82 3.56
N SER A 27 0.33 -4.60 2.97
CA SER A 27 -1.09 -4.33 2.96
C SER A 27 -1.84 -5.39 3.75
N GLU A 28 -2.89 -4.97 4.44
CA GLU A 28 -3.82 -5.85 5.14
C GLU A 28 -5.23 -5.45 4.73
N VAL A 29 -5.99 -6.42 4.25
CA VAL A 29 -7.37 -6.20 3.83
C VAL A 29 -8.28 -7.12 4.63
N PRO A 30 -9.02 -6.59 5.63
CA PRO A 30 -10.00 -7.39 6.36
C PRO A 30 -11.15 -7.79 5.44
N ILE A 31 -11.44 -9.07 5.39
CA ILE A 31 -12.62 -9.63 4.74
C ILE A 31 -13.40 -10.45 5.77
N THR A 32 -14.59 -10.88 5.41
CA THR A 32 -15.44 -11.60 6.36
C THR A 32 -14.71 -12.82 6.93
N GLY A 33 -14.38 -12.76 8.21
CA GLY A 33 -13.77 -13.88 8.95
C GLY A 33 -12.28 -14.06 8.74
N ASP A 34 -11.61 -13.19 7.97
CA ASP A 34 -10.19 -13.34 7.67
C ASP A 34 -9.53 -11.99 7.38
N ILE A 35 -8.21 -11.99 7.26
CA ILE A 35 -7.43 -10.84 6.83
C ILE A 35 -6.49 -11.30 5.71
N VAL A 36 -6.60 -10.68 4.54
CA VAL A 36 -5.66 -10.93 3.45
C VAL A 36 -4.45 -10.04 3.65
N VAL A 37 -3.28 -10.66 3.72
CA VAL A 37 -2.01 -9.96 3.96
C VAL A 37 -1.11 -10.14 2.76
N HIS A 38 -0.53 -9.06 2.31
CA HIS A 38 0.45 -9.09 1.24
C HIS A 38 1.59 -8.12 1.56
N HIS A 39 2.79 -8.45 1.15
CA HIS A 39 3.92 -7.55 1.30
C HIS A 39 4.82 -7.61 0.07
N ARG A 40 5.55 -6.53 -0.15
CA ARG A 40 6.60 -6.45 -1.16
C ARG A 40 7.87 -5.86 -0.57
N ILE A 41 8.99 -6.40 -0.95
CA ILE A 41 10.30 -5.90 -0.52
C ILE A 41 10.86 -5.06 -1.67
N GLN A 42 11.37 -3.89 -1.34
CA GLN A 42 11.89 -2.93 -2.30
C GLN A 42 13.38 -2.73 -2.10
N ASN A 43 14.10 -2.56 -3.20
CA ASN A 43 15.47 -2.07 -3.15
C ASN A 43 15.44 -0.57 -2.88
N GLY A 44 16.10 -0.16 -1.80
CA GLY A 44 16.12 1.22 -1.38
C GLY A 44 15.10 1.51 -0.30
N ALA A 45 15.39 2.54 0.48
CA ALA A 45 14.57 2.96 1.59
C ALA A 45 14.43 4.48 1.64
N ASN A 46 14.80 5.17 0.55
CA ASN A 46 14.60 6.61 0.45
C ASN A 46 13.13 6.91 0.18
N ASN A 47 12.78 8.18 0.24
CA ASN A 47 11.40 8.62 0.07
C ASN A 47 10.81 8.21 -1.28
N LYS A 48 11.62 8.21 -2.33
CA LYS A 48 11.17 7.80 -3.67
C LYS A 48 10.86 6.31 -3.72
N ALA A 49 11.75 5.47 -3.21
CA ALA A 49 11.55 4.01 -3.20
C ALA A 49 10.33 3.64 -2.38
N MET A 50 10.15 4.26 -1.22
CA MET A 50 9.01 4.00 -0.37
C MET A 50 7.70 4.50 -0.98
N GLY A 51 7.72 5.68 -1.59
CA GLY A 51 6.56 6.22 -2.29
C GLY A 51 6.13 5.35 -3.47
N ASP A 52 7.09 4.90 -4.27
CA ASP A 52 6.82 3.98 -5.38
C ASP A 52 6.27 2.65 -4.88
N GLY A 53 6.83 2.12 -3.80
CA GLY A 53 6.36 0.88 -3.19
C GLY A 53 4.93 0.98 -2.69
N PHE A 54 4.59 2.10 -2.05
CA PHE A 54 3.21 2.36 -1.60
C PHE A 54 2.23 2.32 -2.76
N LEU A 55 2.53 3.05 -3.82
CA LEU A 55 1.65 3.14 -4.97
C LEU A 55 1.51 1.80 -5.71
N LYS A 56 2.60 1.05 -5.83
CA LYS A 56 2.57 -0.28 -6.45
C LYS A 56 1.71 -1.24 -5.63
N GLU A 57 1.86 -1.20 -4.31
CA GLU A 57 1.06 -2.06 -3.43
C GLU A 57 -0.42 -1.70 -3.51
N LEU A 58 -0.75 -0.41 -3.48
CA LEU A 58 -2.12 0.04 -3.62
C LEU A 58 -2.71 -0.40 -4.96
N TYR A 59 -1.97 -0.24 -6.04
CA TYR A 59 -2.40 -0.70 -7.35
C TYR A 59 -2.69 -2.20 -7.36
N ASP A 60 -1.79 -3.00 -6.80
CA ASP A 60 -1.94 -4.45 -6.78
C ASP A 60 -3.16 -4.88 -5.93
N VAL A 61 -3.41 -4.22 -4.82
CA VAL A 61 -4.61 -4.46 -4.01
C VAL A 61 -5.87 -4.19 -4.84
N LEU A 62 -5.92 -3.02 -5.47
CA LEU A 62 -7.08 -2.61 -6.27
C LEU A 62 -7.28 -3.49 -7.50
N ASN A 63 -6.20 -4.03 -8.04
CA ASN A 63 -6.23 -4.86 -9.23
C ASN A 63 -6.45 -6.35 -8.93
N GLY A 64 -6.67 -6.71 -7.67
CA GLY A 64 -6.93 -8.10 -7.27
C GLY A 64 -5.71 -9.01 -7.31
N ALA A 65 -4.49 -8.44 -7.27
CA ALA A 65 -3.26 -9.22 -7.39
C ALA A 65 -2.72 -9.72 -6.07
N VAL A 66 -3.30 -9.32 -4.93
CA VAL A 66 -2.78 -9.66 -3.61
C VAL A 66 -3.45 -10.87 -2.96
N GLY A 67 -4.50 -11.42 -3.58
CA GLY A 67 -5.20 -12.60 -3.07
C GLY A 67 -6.14 -13.17 -4.11
N GLU A 68 -6.26 -14.48 -4.18
CA GLU A 68 -7.06 -15.17 -5.19
C GLU A 68 -8.52 -14.75 -5.23
N ASN A 69 -9.09 -14.43 -4.07
CA ASN A 69 -10.50 -14.07 -3.94
C ASN A 69 -10.70 -12.59 -3.62
N LEU A 70 -9.64 -11.79 -3.73
CA LEU A 70 -9.71 -10.38 -3.39
C LEU A 70 -9.96 -9.53 -4.63
N ARG A 71 -11.07 -9.79 -5.30
CA ARG A 71 -11.53 -8.94 -6.38
C ARG A 71 -12.67 -8.08 -5.87
N PHE A 72 -12.53 -6.78 -6.04
CA PHE A 72 -13.58 -5.84 -5.66
C PHE A 72 -14.62 -5.76 -6.76
N GLU A 73 -15.88 -5.67 -6.35
CA GLU A 73 -16.96 -5.44 -7.29
C GLU A 73 -16.89 -4.03 -7.88
N ASP A 74 -17.35 -3.89 -9.10
CA ASP A 74 -17.46 -2.59 -9.75
C ASP A 74 -18.27 -1.62 -8.88
N GLY A 75 -17.77 -0.40 -8.72
CA GLY A 75 -18.43 0.63 -7.92
C GLY A 75 -18.16 0.54 -6.42
N THR A 76 -17.21 -0.28 -5.98
CA THR A 76 -16.87 -0.43 -4.56
C THR A 76 -16.19 0.84 -4.03
N SER A 77 -16.56 1.25 -2.81
CA SER A 77 -15.83 2.28 -2.06
C SER A 77 -14.65 1.62 -1.34
N VAL A 78 -13.47 2.18 -1.52
CA VAL A 78 -12.23 1.66 -0.93
C VAL A 78 -11.64 2.72 -0.01
N PHE A 79 -11.46 2.37 1.25
CA PHE A 79 -10.88 3.23 2.27
C PHE A 79 -9.50 2.74 2.63
N VAL A 80 -8.49 3.53 2.28
CA VAL A 80 -7.09 3.21 2.56
C VAL A 80 -6.63 4.00 3.76
N TYR A 81 -6.08 3.30 4.74
CA TYR A 81 -5.52 3.90 5.94
C TYR A 81 -4.01 3.62 5.98
N THR A 82 -3.24 4.67 6.21
CA THR A 82 -1.79 4.57 6.30
C THR A 82 -1.24 5.63 7.24
N SER A 83 -0.09 5.37 7.82
CA SER A 83 0.62 6.38 8.61
C SER A 83 1.43 7.33 7.73
N CYS A 84 1.54 7.04 6.44
CA CYS A 84 2.34 7.85 5.53
C CYS A 84 1.54 9.02 4.95
N ALA A 85 1.53 10.14 5.66
CA ALA A 85 0.83 11.35 5.23
C ALA A 85 1.31 11.85 3.86
N ARG A 86 2.60 11.67 3.56
CA ARG A 86 3.18 12.11 2.29
C ARG A 86 2.58 11.38 1.09
N SER A 87 2.34 10.08 1.23
CA SER A 87 1.73 9.30 0.16
C SER A 87 0.29 9.74 -0.10
N ILE A 88 -0.45 10.03 0.95
CA ILE A 88 -1.80 10.57 0.85
C ILE A 88 -1.78 11.91 0.12
N GLU A 89 -0.96 12.84 0.58
CA GLU A 89 -0.83 14.18 -0.01
C GLU A 89 -0.42 14.10 -1.48
N ASN A 90 0.54 13.25 -1.80
CA ASN A 90 1.02 13.09 -3.17
C ASN A 90 -0.10 12.65 -4.12
N TYR A 91 -0.87 11.66 -3.72
CA TYR A 91 -1.97 11.18 -4.55
C TYR A 91 -3.10 12.22 -4.63
N GLU A 92 -3.41 12.90 -3.54
CA GLU A 92 -4.40 13.98 -3.55
C GLU A 92 -3.99 15.13 -4.47
N ASN A 93 -2.70 15.48 -4.46
CA ASN A 93 -2.17 16.50 -5.38
C ASN A 93 -2.34 16.06 -6.83
N PHE A 94 -2.06 14.79 -7.12
CA PHE A 94 -2.28 14.23 -8.45
C PHE A 94 -3.75 14.38 -8.86
N GLU A 95 -4.68 13.98 -8.00
CA GLU A 95 -6.10 14.08 -8.30
C GLU A 95 -6.55 15.53 -8.56
N ARG A 96 -6.08 16.46 -7.75
CA ARG A 96 -6.39 17.89 -7.94
C ARG A 96 -5.86 18.42 -9.26
N ASN A 97 -4.68 17.99 -9.66
CA ASN A 97 -4.12 18.39 -10.95
C ASN A 97 -5.00 17.89 -12.10
N ILE A 98 -5.45 16.64 -12.02
CA ILE A 98 -6.27 16.03 -13.07
C ILE A 98 -7.69 16.64 -13.09
N ARG A 99 -8.32 16.80 -11.93
CA ARG A 99 -9.72 17.23 -11.84
C ARG A 99 -9.89 18.74 -11.98
N PHE A 100 -8.95 19.51 -11.48
CA PHE A 100 -9.10 20.96 -11.37
C PHE A 100 -8.01 21.76 -12.11
N GLY A 101 -7.10 21.08 -12.78
CA GLY A 101 -6.00 21.74 -13.49
C GLY A 101 -4.99 22.43 -12.58
N SER A 102 -4.91 22.01 -11.31
CA SER A 102 -3.92 22.53 -10.37
C SER A 102 -2.50 22.15 -10.84
N ASP A 103 -1.49 22.84 -10.32
CA ASP A 103 -0.09 22.62 -10.65
C ASP A 103 0.69 22.27 -9.37
N LEU A 104 0.19 21.27 -8.65
CA LEU A 104 0.77 20.82 -7.39
C LEU A 104 1.89 19.81 -7.65
N PRO A 105 2.91 19.74 -6.78
CA PRO A 105 3.98 18.77 -6.95
C PRO A 105 3.45 17.33 -6.81
N VAL A 106 3.81 16.47 -7.76
CA VAL A 106 3.44 15.07 -7.75
C VAL A 106 4.66 14.22 -8.07
N HIS A 107 4.94 13.25 -7.21
CA HIS A 107 5.97 12.25 -7.45
C HIS A 107 5.34 10.98 -7.98
N SER A 108 6.06 10.26 -8.83
CA SER A 108 5.60 9.01 -9.42
C SER A 108 4.27 9.16 -10.15
N PHE A 109 4.22 10.14 -11.02
CA PHE A 109 3.00 10.52 -11.75
C PHE A 109 2.36 9.31 -12.46
N ARG A 110 3.17 8.48 -13.13
CA ARG A 110 2.65 7.32 -13.86
C ARG A 110 1.97 6.31 -12.94
N ALA A 111 2.54 6.08 -11.77
CA ALA A 111 1.94 5.16 -10.80
C ALA A 111 0.61 5.71 -10.28
N CYS A 112 0.55 7.00 -9.99
CA CYS A 112 -0.72 7.65 -9.62
C CYS A 112 -1.75 7.55 -10.73
N GLN A 113 -1.32 7.75 -11.98
CA GLN A 113 -2.19 7.67 -13.15
C GLN A 113 -2.78 6.27 -13.34
N LYS A 114 -1.97 5.23 -13.13
CA LYS A 114 -2.45 3.85 -13.20
C LYS A 114 -3.54 3.57 -12.17
N ILE A 115 -3.36 4.05 -10.95
CA ILE A 115 -4.35 3.91 -9.88
C ILE A 115 -5.63 4.67 -10.25
N PHE A 116 -5.48 5.90 -10.67
CA PHE A 116 -6.61 6.75 -11.06
C PHE A 116 -7.42 6.12 -12.19
N ASN A 117 -6.74 5.64 -13.23
CA ASN A 117 -7.39 5.00 -14.37
C ASN A 117 -8.10 3.71 -13.97
N LEU A 118 -7.46 2.90 -13.14
CA LEU A 118 -8.06 1.66 -12.63
C LEU A 118 -9.34 1.95 -11.85
N CYS A 119 -9.30 2.93 -10.97
CA CYS A 119 -10.47 3.35 -10.21
C CYS A 119 -11.58 3.88 -11.11
N LYS A 120 -11.22 4.66 -12.12
CA LYS A 120 -12.18 5.20 -13.08
C LYS A 120 -12.84 4.08 -13.90
N GLU A 121 -12.07 3.12 -14.40
CA GLU A 121 -12.58 2.01 -15.19
C GLU A 121 -13.53 1.12 -14.41
N ASN A 122 -13.24 0.89 -13.13
CA ASN A 122 -14.03 0.02 -12.25
C ASN A 122 -14.99 0.78 -11.36
N HIS A 123 -15.08 2.09 -11.51
CA HIS A 123 -15.95 2.96 -10.71
C HIS A 123 -15.66 2.84 -9.21
N TYR A 124 -14.41 2.59 -8.83
CA TYR A 124 -14.01 2.57 -7.43
C TYR A 124 -13.98 3.99 -6.86
N ASP A 125 -14.55 4.14 -5.70
CA ASP A 125 -14.50 5.39 -4.95
C ASP A 125 -13.39 5.28 -3.91
N LEU A 126 -12.24 5.83 -4.23
CA LEU A 126 -11.02 5.69 -3.42
C LEU A 126 -10.88 6.85 -2.45
N HIS A 127 -10.76 6.52 -1.18
CA HIS A 127 -10.51 7.46 -0.09
C HIS A 127 -9.25 7.07 0.65
N MET A 128 -8.38 8.02 0.91
CA MET A 128 -7.16 7.79 1.70
C MET A 128 -7.18 8.66 2.94
N SER A 129 -6.80 8.08 4.08
CA SER A 129 -6.78 8.77 5.36
C SER A 129 -5.61 8.31 6.20
N GLU A 130 -5.12 9.19 7.07
CA GLU A 130 -4.14 8.79 8.06
C GLU A 130 -4.78 7.81 9.05
N ASN A 131 -3.95 6.88 9.55
CA ASN A 131 -4.38 5.96 10.59
C ASN A 131 -4.79 6.75 11.84
N THR A 132 -6.02 6.54 12.27
CA THR A 132 -6.54 7.12 13.50
C THR A 132 -6.25 6.20 14.68
N MET A 133 -6.64 6.61 15.90
CA MET A 133 -6.42 5.81 17.11
C MET A 133 -6.95 4.39 17.03
N LEU A 134 -8.04 4.16 16.28
CA LEU A 134 -8.57 2.82 16.05
C LEU A 134 -7.61 1.93 15.25
N GLY A 135 -6.78 2.53 14.41
CA GLY A 135 -5.80 1.81 13.61
C GLY A 135 -4.45 1.63 14.31
N GLU A 136 -4.22 2.22 15.49
CA GLU A 136 -2.90 2.18 16.12
C GLU A 136 -2.47 0.76 16.52
N THR A 137 -3.37 -0.05 17.00
CA THR A 137 -3.07 -1.44 17.34
C THR A 137 -2.69 -2.21 16.08
N ILE A 138 -3.47 -2.09 15.02
CA ILE A 138 -3.19 -2.73 13.72
C ILE A 138 -1.87 -2.21 13.17
N LYS A 139 -1.61 -0.93 13.29
CA LYS A 139 -0.37 -0.30 12.87
C LYS A 139 0.85 -0.85 13.62
N SER A 140 0.76 -0.97 14.95
CA SER A 140 1.83 -1.53 15.77
C SER A 140 2.13 -2.98 15.39
N ASP A 141 1.08 -3.79 15.25
CA ASP A 141 1.23 -5.19 14.88
C ASP A 141 1.82 -5.33 13.48
N ALA A 142 1.35 -4.54 12.54
CA ALA A 142 1.87 -4.52 11.19
C ALA A 142 3.35 -4.14 11.15
N LYS A 143 3.74 -3.09 11.88
CA LYS A 143 5.15 -2.66 11.96
C LYS A 143 6.04 -3.73 12.56
N ALA A 144 5.60 -4.35 13.65
CA ALA A 144 6.37 -5.42 14.29
C ALA A 144 6.60 -6.59 13.33
N GLU A 145 5.58 -6.96 12.58
CA GLU A 145 5.68 -8.02 11.59
C GLU A 145 6.54 -7.62 10.40
N LEU A 146 6.42 -6.38 9.94
CA LEU A 146 7.28 -5.86 8.87
C LEU A 146 8.75 -5.94 9.26
N LEU A 147 9.08 -5.49 10.46
CA LEU A 147 10.45 -5.55 10.98
C LEU A 147 10.94 -7.00 11.10
N ASN A 148 10.05 -7.90 11.51
CA ASN A 148 10.37 -9.32 11.61
C ASN A 148 10.67 -9.94 10.23
N VAL A 149 9.87 -9.62 9.23
CA VAL A 149 10.09 -10.07 7.85
C VAL A 149 11.43 -9.54 7.33
N LEU A 150 11.73 -8.27 7.56
CA LEU A 150 13.00 -7.68 7.14
C LEU A 150 14.19 -8.35 7.84
N ARG A 151 14.07 -8.64 9.13
CA ARG A 151 15.11 -9.34 9.88
C ARG A 151 15.36 -10.74 9.31
N LYS A 152 14.32 -11.51 9.05
CA LYS A 152 14.42 -12.84 8.46
C LYS A 152 15.07 -12.79 7.09
N THR A 153 14.71 -11.82 6.26
CA THR A 153 15.29 -11.62 4.93
C THR A 153 16.79 -11.32 5.05
N GLY A 154 17.17 -10.44 5.98
CA GLY A 154 18.56 -10.12 6.25
C GLY A 154 19.37 -11.32 6.74
N GLU A 155 18.80 -12.11 7.65
CA GLU A 155 19.44 -13.34 8.16
C GLU A 155 19.62 -14.36 7.05
N ARG A 156 18.63 -14.56 6.19
CA ARG A 156 18.76 -15.47 5.05
C ARG A 156 19.87 -15.03 4.09
N GLY A 157 19.97 -13.74 3.81
CA GLY A 157 21.04 -13.20 3.00
C GLY A 157 22.41 -13.46 3.60
N LYS A 158 22.56 -13.25 4.90
CA LYS A 158 23.79 -13.54 5.62
C LYS A 158 24.15 -15.03 5.64
N MET A 159 23.15 -15.89 5.84
CA MET A 159 23.37 -17.34 5.84
C MET A 159 23.82 -17.82 4.45
N ASN A 160 23.22 -17.34 3.40
CA ASN A 160 23.59 -17.71 2.03
C ASN A 160 25.02 -17.25 1.72
N ASP A 161 25.37 -16.04 2.11
CA ASP A 161 26.74 -15.54 1.96
C ASP A 161 27.75 -16.35 2.78
N GLY A 162 27.36 -16.80 3.96
CA GLY A 162 28.19 -17.63 4.81
C GLY A 162 28.42 -19.04 4.29
N THR A 163 27.46 -19.59 3.57
CA THR A 163 27.56 -20.96 3.01
C THR A 163 28.17 -20.98 1.62
N GLY A 164 28.32 -19.84 0.99
CA GLY A 164 28.96 -19.73 -0.32
C GLY A 164 30.49 -19.71 -0.27
N LYS A 165 31.04 -20.04 0.84
CA LYS A 165 32.50 -20.13 0.98
C LYS A 165 33.02 -21.52 0.64
#